data_7ccb451fc8f676cfb90ff3138d4b41ac
#
_entry.id   7ccb451fc8f676cfb90ff3138d4b41ac
#
_cell.length_a   1.000
_cell.length_b   1.000
_cell.length_c   1.000
_cell.angle_alpha   90.00
_cell.angle_beta   90.00
_cell.angle_gamma   90.00
#
_symmetry.space_group_name_H-M   'P 1'
#
loop_
_entity.id
_entity.type
_entity.pdbx_description
1 polymer ?
#
loop_
_entity_poly.entity_id
_entity_poly.type
_entity_poly.pdbx_seq_one_letter_code
_entity_poly.pdbx_strand_id
1 'polypeptide(L)'
;MHKNLNDTPKHVDDRGVIQMIFENCSIGSISRISTNPGNWRARHTHPNDNHYCEVLSGEMECYERKTGTNDKPTKEICKAGDVIFTPSGVDHEMVFNVFTIFNCYSKLPRTAENYEKETIRFPESLKEIYDNWKD
;
A
#
# COMPACT_ATOMS: atom_id res chain seq x y z
N MET A 1 6.92 0.24 3.69
CA MET A 1 7.08 0.84 5.03
C MET A 1 5.72 1.26 5.55
N HIS A 2 5.35 0.80 6.73
CA HIS A 2 4.08 1.08 7.37
C HIS A 2 4.19 2.29 8.29
N LYS A 3 3.19 3.15 8.29
CA LYS A 3 3.11 4.31 9.16
C LYS A 3 1.72 4.40 9.74
N ASN A 4 1.64 4.41 11.07
CA ASN A 4 0.38 4.67 11.75
C ASN A 4 0.20 6.18 11.87
N LEU A 5 -0.91 6.72 11.36
CA LEU A 5 -1.17 8.15 11.38
C LEU A 5 -1.33 8.70 12.80
N ASN A 6 -1.68 7.85 13.77
CA ASN A 6 -1.74 8.28 15.16
C ASN A 6 -0.39 8.72 15.71
N ASP A 7 0.70 8.27 15.10
CA ASP A 7 2.08 8.58 15.53
C ASP A 7 2.67 9.80 14.79
N THR A 8 1.91 10.42 13.87
CA THR A 8 2.40 11.60 13.16
C THR A 8 2.23 12.86 13.98
N PRO A 9 3.04 13.92 13.72
CA PRO A 9 2.88 15.19 14.40
C PRO A 9 1.47 15.75 14.27
N LYS A 10 0.94 16.27 15.36
CA LYS A 10 -0.42 16.80 15.44
C LYS A 10 -0.41 18.17 16.09
N HIS A 11 -1.28 19.05 15.60
CA HIS A 11 -1.69 20.24 16.32
C HIS A 11 -3.06 19.98 16.92
N VAL A 12 -3.16 20.07 18.23
CA VAL A 12 -4.41 19.81 18.97
C VAL A 12 -4.86 21.07 19.67
N ASP A 13 -6.13 21.43 19.49
CA ASP A 13 -6.78 22.49 20.25
C ASP A 13 -8.23 22.07 20.56
N ASP A 14 -9.00 22.98 21.17
CA ASP A 14 -10.40 22.70 21.57
C ASP A 14 -11.36 22.48 20.39
N ARG A 15 -10.95 22.77 19.16
CA ARG A 15 -11.75 22.50 17.95
C ARG A 15 -11.48 21.10 17.37
N GLY A 16 -10.35 20.46 17.71
CA GLY A 16 -9.96 19.15 17.19
C GLY A 16 -8.47 19.07 16.87
N VAL A 17 -8.15 18.35 15.80
CA VAL A 17 -6.78 17.99 15.45
C VAL A 17 -6.48 18.31 13.99
N ILE A 18 -5.32 18.93 13.76
CA ILE A 18 -4.70 18.99 12.44
C ILE A 18 -3.56 18.00 12.43
N GLN A 19 -3.57 17.10 11.47
CA GLN A 19 -2.58 16.05 11.33
C GLN A 19 -1.96 16.10 9.94
N MET A 20 -0.62 16.13 9.87
CA MET A 20 0.08 16.08 8.61
C MET A 20 0.20 14.63 8.15
N ILE A 21 -0.39 14.30 7.00
CA ILE A 21 -0.35 12.95 6.44
C ILE A 21 0.85 12.79 5.51
N PHE A 22 1.02 13.73 4.59
CA PHE A 22 2.12 13.74 3.64
C PHE A 22 2.80 15.11 3.63
N GLU A 23 4.12 15.09 3.57
CA GLU A 23 4.95 16.28 3.54
C GLU A 23 6.17 16.02 2.64
N ASN A 24 6.57 17.03 1.88
CA ASN A 24 7.75 16.94 1.00
C ASN A 24 7.69 15.76 0.00
N CYS A 25 6.50 15.49 -0.54
CA CYS A 25 6.30 14.45 -1.55
C CYS A 25 5.53 14.99 -2.74
N SER A 26 5.68 14.34 -3.88
CA SER A 26 4.93 14.66 -5.09
C SER A 26 3.83 13.64 -5.29
N ILE A 27 2.61 14.11 -5.51
CA ILE A 27 1.45 13.27 -5.78
C ILE A 27 0.89 13.68 -7.15
N GLY A 28 0.95 12.75 -8.10
CA GLY A 28 0.43 12.95 -9.45
C GLY A 28 -0.98 12.43 -9.64
N SER A 29 -1.43 11.50 -8.77
CA SER A 29 -2.81 10.96 -8.83
C SER A 29 -3.28 10.47 -7.47
N ILE A 30 -4.59 10.53 -7.27
CA ILE A 30 -5.28 10.01 -6.08
C ILE A 30 -6.41 9.13 -6.56
N SER A 31 -6.42 7.86 -6.12
CA SER A 31 -7.49 6.91 -6.44
C SER A 31 -8.16 6.43 -5.16
N ARG A 32 -9.46 6.26 -5.18
CA ARG A 32 -10.18 5.59 -4.10
C ARG A 32 -10.55 4.19 -4.56
N ILE A 33 -10.19 3.20 -3.77
CA ILE A 33 -10.35 1.80 -4.11
C ILE A 33 -11.15 1.13 -3.01
N SER A 34 -12.19 0.40 -3.41
CA SER A 34 -12.92 -0.49 -2.50
C SER A 34 -12.69 -1.94 -2.93
N THR A 35 -12.61 -2.83 -1.95
CA THR A 35 -12.37 -4.24 -2.20
C THR A 35 -13.26 -5.10 -1.31
N ASN A 36 -13.97 -6.02 -1.94
CA ASN A 36 -14.84 -6.96 -1.26
C ASN A 36 -14.01 -8.04 -0.52
N PRO A 37 -14.58 -8.63 0.56
CA PRO A 37 -13.89 -9.68 1.30
C PRO A 37 -13.50 -10.86 0.42
N GLY A 38 -12.37 -11.50 0.72
CA GLY A 38 -11.89 -12.68 0.02
C GLY A 38 -11.13 -12.38 -1.27
N ASN A 39 -10.85 -11.14 -1.55
CA ASN A 39 -10.11 -10.73 -2.76
C ASN A 39 -8.70 -10.26 -2.42
N TRP A 40 -7.88 -10.19 -3.44
CA TRP A 40 -6.54 -9.62 -3.36
C TRP A 40 -6.36 -8.58 -4.47
N ARG A 41 -5.39 -7.70 -4.27
CA ARG A 41 -4.98 -6.72 -5.26
C ARG A 41 -3.46 -6.66 -5.35
N ALA A 42 -2.98 -5.97 -6.36
CA ALA A 42 -1.57 -5.82 -6.70
C ALA A 42 -0.99 -7.09 -7.32
N ARG A 43 -0.08 -7.81 -6.66
CA ARG A 43 0.80 -8.83 -7.27
C ARG A 43 1.59 -8.24 -8.42
N HIS A 44 2.19 -7.10 -8.16
CA HIS A 44 2.99 -6.38 -9.13
C HIS A 44 4.05 -5.54 -8.44
N THR A 45 4.96 -5.02 -9.25
CA THR A 45 5.92 -4.00 -8.84
C THR A 45 5.81 -2.79 -9.76
N HIS A 46 6.25 -1.65 -9.26
CA HIS A 46 6.34 -0.42 -10.02
C HIS A 46 7.81 -0.03 -10.17
N PRO A 47 8.35 0.02 -11.41
CA PRO A 47 9.77 0.36 -11.61
C PRO A 47 10.16 1.76 -11.14
N ASN A 48 9.30 2.75 -11.34
CA ASN A 48 9.62 4.16 -11.06
C ASN A 48 8.61 4.88 -10.17
N ASP A 49 7.40 4.35 -10.03
CA ASP A 49 6.33 4.97 -9.27
C ASP A 49 6.42 4.60 -7.79
N ASN A 50 6.04 5.52 -6.93
CA ASN A 50 5.89 5.30 -5.50
C ASN A 50 4.44 5.43 -5.13
N HIS A 51 3.93 4.52 -4.30
CA HIS A 51 2.54 4.50 -3.86
C HIS A 51 2.44 4.64 -2.35
N TYR A 52 1.50 5.46 -1.91
CA TYR A 52 1.03 5.49 -0.52
C TYR A 52 -0.42 5.00 -0.52
N CYS A 53 -0.74 4.07 0.35
CA CYS A 53 -2.11 3.62 0.54
C CYS A 53 -2.58 3.99 1.94
N GLU A 54 -3.64 4.78 2.02
CA GLU A 54 -4.25 5.20 3.28
C GLU A 54 -5.55 4.42 3.48
N VAL A 55 -5.63 3.64 4.55
CA VAL A 55 -6.85 2.88 4.86
C VAL A 55 -7.87 3.81 5.53
N LEU A 56 -9.04 3.92 4.92
CA LEU A 56 -10.14 4.75 5.43
C LEU A 56 -11.11 3.93 6.27
N SER A 57 -11.40 2.70 5.86
CA SER A 57 -12.22 1.77 6.62
C SER A 57 -11.84 0.34 6.26
N GLY A 58 -12.04 -0.58 7.20
CA GLY A 58 -11.66 -1.97 7.02
C GLY A 58 -10.22 -2.25 7.42
N GLU A 59 -9.64 -3.26 6.78
CA GLU A 59 -8.31 -3.76 7.12
C GLU A 59 -7.73 -4.49 5.93
N MET A 60 -6.43 -4.34 5.69
CA MET A 60 -5.74 -5.11 4.65
C MET A 60 -4.44 -5.69 5.17
N GLU A 61 -4.10 -6.87 4.69
CA GLU A 61 -2.79 -7.49 4.89
C GLU A 61 -1.91 -7.10 3.70
N CYS A 62 -0.75 -6.53 3.97
CA CYS A 62 0.19 -6.11 2.95
C CYS A 62 1.43 -6.97 3.01
N TYR A 63 1.76 -7.58 1.88
CA TYR A 63 2.94 -8.42 1.72
C TYR A 63 3.89 -7.76 0.75
N GLU A 64 5.16 -7.69 1.12
CA GLU A 64 6.19 -7.05 0.31
C GLU A 64 7.47 -7.87 0.27
N ARG A 65 8.17 -7.80 -0.86
CA ARG A 65 9.48 -8.38 -1.06
C ARG A 65 10.25 -7.55 -2.08
N LYS A 66 11.53 -7.33 -1.85
CA LYS A 66 12.37 -6.64 -2.83
C LYS A 66 12.34 -7.40 -4.16
N THR A 67 12.08 -6.69 -5.24
CA THR A 67 12.02 -7.26 -6.59
C THR A 67 13.33 -7.95 -6.96
N GLY A 68 13.21 -9.14 -7.54
CA GLY A 68 14.35 -9.93 -7.99
C GLY A 68 15.05 -10.73 -6.90
N THR A 69 14.50 -10.78 -5.69
CA THR A 69 15.05 -11.60 -4.60
C THR A 69 14.17 -12.79 -4.29
N ASN A 70 14.73 -13.76 -3.56
CA ASN A 70 13.99 -14.88 -3.00
C ASN A 70 13.86 -14.74 -1.47
N ASP A 71 13.95 -13.52 -0.97
CA ASP A 71 13.84 -13.26 0.46
C ASP A 71 12.43 -13.60 0.96
N LYS A 72 12.32 -13.88 2.25
CA LYS A 72 11.03 -14.04 2.90
C LYS A 72 10.24 -12.74 2.76
N PRO A 73 9.00 -12.78 2.26
CA PRO A 73 8.16 -11.58 2.26
C PRO A 73 7.92 -11.05 3.67
N THR A 74 7.75 -9.76 3.78
CA THR A 74 7.26 -9.14 5.01
C THR A 74 5.74 -9.10 4.99
N LYS A 75 5.13 -9.07 6.16
CA LYS A 75 3.68 -8.92 6.33
C LYS A 75 3.40 -7.79 7.29
N GLU A 76 2.52 -6.88 6.89
CA GLU A 76 2.02 -5.82 7.75
C GLU A 76 0.50 -5.77 7.65
N ILE A 77 -0.16 -5.52 8.78
CA ILE A 77 -1.62 -5.35 8.82
C ILE A 77 -1.91 -3.86 8.95
N CYS A 78 -2.65 -3.32 8.00
CA CYS A 78 -3.03 -1.92 7.96
C CYS A 78 -4.53 -1.77 8.22
N LYS A 79 -4.87 -0.92 9.17
CA LYS A 79 -6.24 -0.63 9.60
C LYS A 79 -6.58 0.82 9.32
N ALA A 80 -7.83 1.19 9.47
CA ALA A 80 -8.23 2.60 9.35
C ALA A 80 -7.32 3.51 10.19
N GLY A 81 -6.79 4.56 9.56
CA GLY A 81 -5.81 5.45 10.17
C GLY A 81 -4.35 5.08 9.89
N ASP A 82 -4.10 4.01 9.14
CA ASP A 82 -2.75 3.62 8.75
C ASP A 82 -2.46 4.03 7.31
N VAL A 83 -1.18 4.30 7.04
CA VAL A 83 -0.66 4.51 5.68
C VAL A 83 0.49 3.55 5.46
N ILE A 84 0.45 2.84 4.34
CA ILE A 84 1.59 2.04 3.89
C ILE A 84 2.25 2.71 2.70
N PHE A 85 3.57 2.78 2.74
CA PHE A 85 4.38 3.28 1.63
C PHE A 85 5.01 2.11 0.89
N THR A 86 4.72 2.02 -0.41
CA THR A 86 5.35 1.04 -1.30
C THR A 86 6.26 1.78 -2.27
N PRO A 87 7.58 1.71 -2.06
CA PRO A 87 8.52 2.33 -2.98
C PRO A 87 8.61 1.59 -4.31
N SER A 88 9.19 2.23 -5.31
CA SER A 88 9.54 1.56 -6.56
C SER A 88 10.48 0.38 -6.29
N GLY A 89 10.41 -0.65 -7.12
CA GLY A 89 11.29 -1.82 -7.01
C GLY A 89 10.95 -2.79 -5.89
N VAL A 90 9.73 -2.73 -5.38
CA VAL A 90 9.22 -3.65 -4.35
C VAL A 90 8.00 -4.39 -4.89
N ASP A 91 8.08 -5.72 -4.88
CA ASP A 91 6.92 -6.56 -5.17
C ASP A 91 5.94 -6.47 -4.02
N HIS A 92 4.67 -6.27 -4.32
CA HIS A 92 3.66 -6.13 -3.27
C HIS A 92 2.34 -6.81 -3.61
N GLU A 93 1.65 -7.25 -2.58
CA GLU A 93 0.34 -7.88 -2.65
C GLU A 93 -0.48 -7.44 -1.44
N MET A 94 -1.74 -7.17 -1.68
CA MET A 94 -2.71 -6.82 -0.63
C MET A 94 -3.80 -7.87 -0.59
N VAL A 95 -4.12 -8.34 0.61
CA VAL A 95 -5.18 -9.34 0.85
C VAL A 95 -6.23 -8.72 1.76
N PHE A 96 -7.50 -8.93 1.40
CA PHE A 96 -8.64 -8.31 2.08
C PHE A 96 -9.56 -9.39 2.63
N ASN A 97 -9.62 -9.49 3.95
CA ASN A 97 -10.52 -10.43 4.64
C ASN A 97 -11.86 -9.78 5.00
N VAL A 98 -11.92 -8.46 4.96
CA VAL A 98 -13.13 -7.66 5.20
C VAL A 98 -13.27 -6.63 4.11
N PHE A 99 -14.49 -6.09 3.92
CA PHE A 99 -14.69 -4.99 2.99
C PHE A 99 -13.83 -3.78 3.41
N THR A 100 -13.04 -3.28 2.48
CA THR A 100 -12.06 -2.24 2.78
C THR A 100 -12.11 -1.13 1.76
N ILE A 101 -12.04 0.11 2.25
CA ILE A 101 -11.91 1.31 1.42
C ILE A 101 -10.57 1.94 1.75
N PHE A 102 -9.76 2.19 0.72
CA PHE A 102 -8.50 2.89 0.89
C PHE A 102 -8.25 3.84 -0.27
N ASN A 103 -7.48 4.89 -0.03
CA ASN A 103 -6.98 5.78 -1.07
C ASN A 103 -5.56 5.38 -1.45
N CYS A 104 -5.26 5.44 -2.74
CA CYS A 104 -3.91 5.26 -3.25
C CYS A 104 -3.43 6.60 -3.82
N TYR A 105 -2.29 7.05 -3.31
CA TYR A 105 -1.62 8.28 -3.74
C TYR A 105 -0.37 7.86 -4.51
N SER A 106 -0.33 8.18 -5.81
CA SER A 106 0.76 7.79 -6.69
C SER A 106 1.57 9.01 -7.09
N LYS A 107 2.88 8.85 -7.20
CA LYS A 107 3.79 9.92 -7.66
C LYS A 107 3.47 10.31 -9.10
N LEU A 108 3.24 9.33 -9.97
CA LEU A 108 2.97 9.55 -11.39
C LEU A 108 1.46 9.68 -11.66
N PRO A 109 1.08 10.45 -12.68
CA PRO A 109 -0.30 10.45 -13.15
C PRO A 109 -0.72 9.04 -13.56
N ARG A 110 -1.92 8.62 -13.17
CA ARG A 110 -2.43 7.27 -13.43
C ARG A 110 -3.20 7.22 -14.76
N THR A 111 -2.53 7.56 -15.84
CA THR A 111 -3.05 7.36 -17.19
C THR A 111 -2.95 5.88 -17.56
N ALA A 112 -3.73 5.42 -18.54
CA ALA A 112 -3.63 4.04 -19.02
C ALA A 112 -2.21 3.71 -19.47
N GLU A 113 -1.55 4.65 -20.15
CA GLU A 113 -0.16 4.48 -20.61
C GLU A 113 0.82 4.32 -19.44
N ASN A 114 0.77 5.21 -18.44
CA ASN A 114 1.63 5.13 -17.26
C ASN A 114 1.35 3.86 -16.46
N TYR A 115 0.09 3.49 -16.32
CA TYR A 115 -0.29 2.28 -15.59
C TYR A 115 0.35 1.04 -16.22
N GLU A 116 0.28 0.90 -17.54
CA GLU A 116 0.87 -0.25 -18.23
C GLU A 116 2.40 -0.27 -18.16
N LYS A 117 3.06 0.89 -18.28
CA LYS A 117 4.51 0.99 -18.16
C LYS A 117 5.01 0.72 -16.74
N GLU A 118 4.25 1.11 -15.73
CA GLU A 118 4.64 1.07 -14.33
C GLU A 118 4.09 -0.15 -13.60
N THR A 119 3.49 -1.11 -14.31
CA THR A 119 2.93 -2.31 -13.68
C THR A 119 3.58 -3.56 -14.27
N ILE A 120 4.45 -4.18 -13.47
CA ILE A 120 5.07 -5.47 -13.82
C ILE A 120 4.47 -6.51 -12.89
N ARG A 121 3.66 -7.40 -13.46
CA ARG A 121 2.91 -8.42 -12.71
C ARG A 121 3.76 -9.67 -12.51
N PHE A 122 3.54 -10.34 -11.39
CA PHE A 122 4.12 -11.65 -11.11
C PHE A 122 3.02 -12.65 -10.74
N PRO A 123 3.19 -13.96 -11.06
CA PRO A 123 2.12 -14.94 -10.86
C PRO A 123 2.02 -15.47 -9.44
N GLU A 124 3.12 -15.43 -8.68
CA GLU A 124 3.17 -16.02 -7.34
C GLU A 124 2.47 -15.15 -6.31
N SER A 125 1.82 -15.79 -5.33
CA SER A 125 1.27 -15.08 -4.18
C SER A 125 2.33 -14.90 -3.10
N LEU A 126 2.63 -13.67 -2.74
CA LEU A 126 3.55 -13.38 -1.64
C LEU A 126 2.97 -13.85 -0.30
N LYS A 127 1.64 -13.84 -0.16
CA LYS A 127 0.97 -14.39 1.01
C LYS A 127 1.24 -15.88 1.15
N GLU A 128 1.10 -16.64 0.06
CA GLU A 128 1.37 -18.08 0.08
C GLU A 128 2.83 -18.37 0.40
N ILE A 129 3.76 -17.61 -0.17
CA ILE A 129 5.18 -17.73 0.13
C ILE A 129 5.43 -17.44 1.62
N TYR A 130 4.84 -16.38 2.15
CA TYR A 130 4.95 -16.03 3.56
C TYR A 130 4.41 -17.13 4.47
N ASP A 131 3.20 -17.62 4.18
CA ASP A 131 2.52 -18.64 5.00
C ASP A 131 3.25 -19.98 5.00
N ASN A 132 3.91 -20.33 3.90
CA ASN A 132 4.63 -21.60 3.73
C ASN A 132 6.13 -21.48 4.01
N TRP A 133 6.59 -20.32 4.46
CA TRP A 133 8.02 -20.13 4.71
C TRP A 133 8.49 -21.01 5.83
N LYS A 134 9.62 -21.68 5.61
CA LYS A 134 10.29 -22.51 6.61
C LYS A 134 11.67 -21.92 6.89
N ASP A 135 11.86 -21.56 8.14
CA ASP A 135 13.15 -21.04 8.63
C ASP A 135 14.20 -22.14 8.78
#